data_092d7fcd0a7f3a5a8095e1ae4d346aa5
#
_entry.id   092d7fcd0a7f3a5a8095e1ae4d346aa5
#
_cell.length_a   1.000
_cell.length_b   1.000
_cell.length_c   1.000
_cell.angle_alpha   90.00
_cell.angle_beta   90.00
_cell.angle_gamma   90.00
#
_symmetry.space_group_name_H-M   'P 1'
#
loop_
_entity.id
_entity.type
_entity.pdbx_description
1 polymer ?
#
loop_
_entity_poly.entity_id
_entity_poly.type
_entity_poly.pdbx_seq_one_letter_code
_entity_poly.pdbx_strand_id
1 'polypeptide(L)'
;MISKKRKLFLWTVRGGMYLATALTAGLTLFLMVYVLAKGIPNITWELLSTKPSYLADRIGILPDILNTLYIIIYTLILVLPLGVGAAIYLTEYAHNKKVVAVIEYAAETLSGIPSIIYGLVGMLLFSNNMGTSLLAGALTLVIMNLPTIMRNTQESLKTVPQSYREGAFGLGAGKWRVIRTVVLPNCVDGIVTGCILSIGRILGESCLLYTSDAAD
;
A
#
# COMPACT_ATOMS: atom_id res chain seq x y z
N MET A 1 39.04 25.20 -4.74
CA MET A 1 39.53 24.37 -5.88
C MET A 1 39.37 22.89 -5.50
N ILE A 2 38.55 22.13 -6.21
CA ILE A 2 38.37 20.70 -5.97
C ILE A 2 39.56 19.98 -6.56
N SER A 3 40.30 19.18 -5.77
CA SER A 3 41.46 18.39 -6.21
C SER A 3 41.09 17.48 -7.38
N LYS A 4 42.01 17.31 -8.36
CA LYS A 4 41.80 16.40 -9.53
C LYS A 4 41.38 14.98 -9.12
N LYS A 5 41.96 14.45 -8.02
CA LYS A 5 41.59 13.12 -7.45
C LYS A 5 40.14 13.07 -7.00
N ARG A 6 39.61 14.14 -6.40
CA ARG A 6 38.21 14.21 -5.95
C ARG A 6 37.24 14.32 -7.12
N LYS A 7 37.61 15.01 -8.22
CA LYS A 7 36.83 15.04 -9.44
C LYS A 7 36.75 13.66 -10.09
N LEU A 8 37.88 12.95 -10.20
CA LEU A 8 37.92 11.59 -10.75
C LEU A 8 37.05 10.65 -9.92
N PHE A 9 37.15 10.66 -8.60
CA PHE A 9 36.31 9.87 -7.70
C PHE A 9 34.82 10.16 -7.88
N LEU A 10 34.43 11.43 -7.99
CA LEU A 10 33.04 11.80 -8.24
C LEU A 10 32.52 11.30 -9.59
N TRP A 11 33.39 11.31 -10.64
CA TRP A 11 33.03 10.81 -11.94
C TRP A 11 32.88 9.28 -11.96
N THR A 12 33.75 8.55 -11.28
CA THR A 12 33.65 7.08 -11.19
C THR A 12 32.41 6.67 -10.40
N VAL A 13 32.12 7.33 -9.27
CA VAL A 13 30.91 7.07 -8.48
C VAL A 13 29.64 7.39 -9.27
N ARG A 14 29.59 8.54 -9.96
CA ARG A 14 28.44 8.87 -10.84
C ARG A 14 28.29 7.88 -11.98
N GLY A 15 29.38 7.50 -12.64
CA GLY A 15 29.36 6.48 -13.69
C GLY A 15 28.81 5.14 -13.19
N GLY A 16 29.26 4.70 -12.02
CA GLY A 16 28.74 3.50 -11.35
C GLY A 16 27.24 3.59 -11.03
N MET A 17 26.79 4.76 -10.53
CA MET A 17 25.36 5.00 -10.26
C MET A 17 24.52 4.93 -11.54
N TYR A 18 24.93 5.61 -12.61
CA TYR A 18 24.20 5.57 -13.89
C TYR A 18 24.16 4.16 -14.49
N LEU A 19 25.27 3.42 -14.40
CA LEU A 19 25.36 2.05 -14.89
C LEU A 19 24.44 1.11 -14.08
N ALA A 20 24.45 1.22 -12.75
CA ALA A 20 23.56 0.45 -11.90
C ALA A 20 22.08 0.78 -12.18
N THR A 21 21.74 2.06 -12.31
CA THR A 21 20.38 2.51 -12.65
C THR A 21 19.94 1.99 -14.02
N ALA A 22 20.80 2.09 -15.04
CA ALA A 22 20.51 1.61 -16.38
C ALA A 22 20.33 0.10 -16.42
N LEU A 23 21.15 -0.66 -15.68
CA LEU A 23 21.05 -2.12 -15.56
C LEU A 23 19.72 -2.53 -14.89
N THR A 24 19.38 -1.90 -13.77
CA THR A 24 18.14 -2.20 -13.03
C THR A 24 16.91 -1.83 -13.85
N ALA A 25 16.89 -0.64 -14.46
CA ALA A 25 15.80 -0.22 -15.32
C ALA A 25 15.67 -1.09 -16.56
N GLY A 26 16.79 -1.44 -17.19
CA GLY A 26 16.83 -2.32 -18.35
C GLY A 26 16.31 -3.73 -18.05
N LEU A 27 16.73 -4.31 -16.91
CA LEU A 27 16.23 -5.60 -16.47
C LEU A 27 14.72 -5.58 -16.18
N THR A 28 14.25 -4.55 -15.49
CA THR A 28 12.82 -4.38 -15.17
C THR A 28 11.98 -4.25 -16.44
N LEU A 29 12.41 -3.40 -17.38
CA LEU A 29 11.75 -3.23 -18.68
C LEU A 29 11.78 -4.51 -19.49
N PHE A 30 12.92 -5.20 -19.53
CA PHE A 30 13.04 -6.48 -20.23
C PHE A 30 12.06 -7.51 -19.69
N LEU A 31 11.99 -7.70 -18.35
CA LEU A 31 11.05 -8.63 -17.74
C LEU A 31 9.61 -8.24 -18.03
N MET A 32 9.28 -6.96 -17.93
CA MET A 32 7.93 -6.46 -18.21
C MET A 32 7.51 -6.72 -19.66
N VAL A 33 8.37 -6.38 -20.61
CA VAL A 33 8.13 -6.63 -22.06
C VAL A 33 8.04 -8.12 -22.34
N TYR A 34 8.94 -8.91 -21.76
CA TYR A 34 8.93 -10.37 -21.94
C TYR A 34 7.62 -11.02 -21.47
N VAL A 35 7.17 -10.67 -20.25
CA VAL A 35 5.93 -11.20 -19.70
C VAL A 35 4.73 -10.76 -20.55
N LEU A 36 4.65 -9.48 -20.93
CA LEU A 36 3.57 -8.98 -21.78
C LEU A 36 3.58 -9.63 -23.17
N ALA A 37 4.72 -9.73 -23.81
CA ALA A 37 4.84 -10.33 -25.14
C ALA A 37 4.45 -11.83 -25.16
N LYS A 38 4.72 -12.55 -24.07
CA LYS A 38 4.33 -13.96 -23.95
C LYS A 38 2.91 -14.14 -23.42
N GLY A 39 2.43 -13.24 -22.57
CA GLY A 39 1.12 -13.33 -21.93
C GLY A 39 -0.02 -12.87 -22.83
N ILE A 40 0.10 -11.69 -23.47
CA ILE A 40 -0.97 -11.07 -24.25
C ILE A 40 -1.57 -12.00 -25.34
N PRO A 41 -0.77 -12.73 -26.14
CA PRO A 41 -1.33 -13.61 -27.17
C PRO A 41 -2.20 -14.75 -26.62
N ASN A 42 -2.01 -15.13 -25.36
CA ASN A 42 -2.76 -16.20 -24.70
C ASN A 42 -4.01 -15.70 -23.94
N ILE A 43 -4.21 -14.38 -23.85
CA ILE A 43 -5.39 -13.81 -23.23
C ILE A 43 -6.54 -13.84 -24.21
N THR A 44 -7.44 -14.81 -24.05
CA THR A 44 -8.67 -14.91 -24.81
C THR A 44 -9.85 -14.37 -24.01
N TRP A 45 -10.90 -13.94 -24.69
CA TRP A 45 -12.13 -13.51 -24.02
C TRP A 45 -12.75 -14.66 -23.19
N GLU A 46 -12.58 -15.88 -23.66
CA GLU A 46 -13.04 -17.08 -22.95
C GLU A 46 -12.31 -17.25 -21.61
N LEU A 47 -10.98 -17.06 -21.58
CA LEU A 47 -10.17 -17.09 -20.36
C LEU A 47 -10.66 -16.09 -19.31
N LEU A 48 -11.02 -14.87 -19.73
CA LEU A 48 -11.45 -13.80 -18.83
C LEU A 48 -12.89 -13.96 -18.34
N SER A 49 -13.77 -14.58 -19.13
CA SER A 49 -15.21 -14.62 -18.86
C SER A 49 -15.72 -15.95 -18.31
N THR A 50 -14.89 -17.00 -18.32
CA THR A 50 -15.31 -18.34 -17.87
C THR A 50 -14.80 -18.66 -16.47
N LYS A 51 -15.53 -19.59 -15.82
CA LYS A 51 -15.09 -20.23 -14.57
C LYS A 51 -14.23 -21.44 -14.90
N PRO A 52 -13.20 -21.75 -14.11
CA PRO A 52 -12.42 -22.97 -14.28
C PRO A 52 -13.34 -24.19 -14.11
N SER A 53 -13.20 -25.17 -15.00
CA SER A 53 -13.94 -26.43 -14.93
C SER A 53 -13.02 -27.58 -15.32
N TYR A 54 -12.68 -28.40 -14.37
CA TYR A 54 -11.86 -29.61 -14.59
C TYR A 54 -12.57 -30.66 -15.47
N LEU A 55 -13.92 -30.66 -15.46
CA LEU A 55 -14.73 -31.60 -16.27
C LEU A 55 -14.82 -31.21 -17.75
N ALA A 56 -14.68 -29.91 -18.05
CA ALA A 56 -14.78 -29.37 -19.40
C ALA A 56 -13.45 -28.92 -19.98
N ASP A 57 -12.33 -29.19 -19.29
CA ASP A 57 -10.96 -28.75 -19.64
C ASP A 57 -10.89 -27.24 -19.97
N ARG A 58 -11.70 -26.45 -19.25
CA ARG A 58 -11.76 -24.98 -19.43
C ARG A 58 -10.94 -24.29 -18.38
N ILE A 59 -10.00 -23.48 -18.83
CA ILE A 59 -9.19 -22.61 -17.99
C ILE A 59 -9.87 -21.24 -17.99
N GLY A 60 -10.37 -20.80 -16.82
CA GLY A 60 -10.98 -19.48 -16.67
C GLY A 60 -10.50 -18.81 -15.40
N ILE A 61 -10.29 -17.49 -15.43
CA ILE A 61 -9.80 -16.69 -14.32
C ILE A 61 -10.82 -15.68 -13.78
N LEU A 62 -12.08 -15.78 -14.22
CA LEU A 62 -13.14 -14.86 -13.78
C LEU A 62 -13.33 -14.84 -12.25
N PRO A 63 -13.37 -16.00 -11.54
CA PRO A 63 -13.52 -15.99 -10.09
C PRO A 63 -12.36 -15.29 -9.38
N ASP A 64 -11.13 -15.47 -9.88
CA ASP A 64 -9.92 -14.87 -9.28
C ASP A 64 -9.93 -13.35 -9.44
N ILE A 65 -10.38 -12.85 -10.60
CA ILE A 65 -10.55 -11.41 -10.84
C ILE A 65 -11.60 -10.84 -9.87
N LEU A 66 -12.75 -11.51 -9.73
CA LEU A 66 -13.80 -11.06 -8.82
C LEU A 66 -13.36 -11.11 -7.35
N ASN A 67 -12.70 -12.18 -6.94
CA ASN A 67 -12.15 -12.32 -5.59
C ASN A 67 -11.12 -11.24 -5.28
N THR A 68 -10.24 -10.95 -6.23
CA THR A 68 -9.26 -9.86 -6.10
C THR A 68 -9.95 -8.50 -5.94
N LEU A 69 -11.00 -8.24 -6.72
CA LEU A 69 -11.77 -7.01 -6.59
C LEU A 69 -12.49 -6.91 -5.24
N TYR A 70 -13.12 -7.99 -4.79
CA TYR A 70 -13.77 -8.03 -3.47
C TYR A 70 -12.77 -7.80 -2.34
N ILE A 71 -11.61 -8.46 -2.37
CA ILE A 71 -10.62 -8.32 -1.31
C ILE A 71 -10.05 -6.89 -1.24
N ILE A 72 -9.85 -6.24 -2.39
CA ILE A 72 -9.44 -4.83 -2.44
C ILE A 72 -10.50 -3.94 -1.77
N ILE A 73 -11.77 -4.10 -2.15
CA ILE A 73 -12.86 -3.30 -1.63
C ILE A 73 -13.01 -3.50 -0.12
N TYR A 74 -13.05 -4.73 0.38
CA TYR A 74 -13.16 -5.02 1.80
C TYR A 74 -11.97 -4.47 2.59
N THR A 75 -10.76 -4.64 2.08
CA THR A 75 -9.56 -4.12 2.72
C THR A 75 -9.60 -2.58 2.80
N LEU A 76 -9.95 -1.90 1.71
CA LEU A 76 -10.03 -0.44 1.69
C LEU A 76 -11.11 0.11 2.60
N ILE A 77 -12.30 -0.50 2.61
CA ILE A 77 -13.42 -0.08 3.51
C ILE A 77 -12.98 -0.11 4.98
N LEU A 78 -12.15 -1.08 5.36
CA LEU A 78 -11.67 -1.21 6.74
C LEU A 78 -10.44 -0.35 7.01
N VAL A 79 -9.44 -0.37 6.12
CA VAL A 79 -8.16 0.29 6.37
C VAL A 79 -8.22 1.81 6.26
N LEU A 80 -9.08 2.35 5.38
CA LEU A 80 -9.19 3.80 5.20
C LEU A 80 -9.67 4.53 6.47
N PRO A 81 -10.82 4.17 7.07
CA PRO A 81 -11.26 4.86 8.27
C PRO A 81 -10.29 4.68 9.44
N LEU A 82 -9.67 3.49 9.57
CA LEU A 82 -8.69 3.23 10.62
C LEU A 82 -7.40 4.02 10.40
N GLY A 83 -6.81 3.96 9.21
CA GLY A 83 -5.55 4.63 8.89
C GLY A 83 -5.66 6.16 8.88
N VAL A 84 -6.71 6.69 8.23
CA VAL A 84 -6.98 8.13 8.21
C VAL A 84 -7.32 8.64 9.61
N GLY A 85 -8.15 7.90 10.36
CA GLY A 85 -8.49 8.24 11.75
C GLY A 85 -7.27 8.25 12.68
N ALA A 86 -6.40 7.25 12.56
CA ALA A 86 -5.13 7.18 13.30
C ALA A 86 -4.21 8.35 12.94
N ALA A 87 -4.06 8.66 11.65
CA ALA A 87 -3.26 9.78 11.17
C ALA A 87 -3.75 11.13 11.72
N ILE A 88 -5.06 11.36 11.67
CA ILE A 88 -5.68 12.58 12.24
C ILE A 88 -5.41 12.65 13.73
N TYR A 89 -5.63 11.55 14.46
CA TYR A 89 -5.41 11.53 15.90
C TYR A 89 -3.95 11.87 16.25
N LEU A 90 -2.99 11.22 15.60
CA LEU A 90 -1.56 11.41 15.85
C LEU A 90 -1.06 12.80 15.47
N THR A 91 -1.63 13.41 14.41
CA THR A 91 -1.18 14.72 13.92
C THR A 91 -1.89 15.87 14.64
N GLU A 92 -3.19 15.74 14.88
CA GLU A 92 -4.00 16.88 15.36
C GLU A 92 -4.35 16.81 16.87
N TYR A 93 -4.48 15.61 17.43
CA TYR A 93 -4.94 15.44 18.81
C TYR A 93 -3.86 15.03 19.80
N ALA A 94 -2.88 14.27 19.37
CA ALA A 94 -1.88 13.72 20.28
C ALA A 94 -0.93 14.79 20.81
N HIS A 95 -0.98 15.05 22.13
CA HIS A 95 -0.14 16.02 22.81
C HIS A 95 1.21 15.43 23.24
N ASN A 96 1.27 14.12 23.48
CA ASN A 96 2.47 13.47 23.98
C ASN A 96 3.35 13.02 22.81
N LYS A 97 4.37 13.83 22.48
CA LYS A 97 5.31 13.55 21.40
C LYS A 97 6.04 12.21 21.54
N LYS A 98 6.24 11.69 22.77
CA LYS A 98 6.88 10.39 22.99
C LYS A 98 5.98 9.24 22.53
N VAL A 99 4.68 9.32 22.83
CA VAL A 99 3.70 8.30 22.39
C VAL A 99 3.56 8.32 20.88
N VAL A 100 3.48 9.50 20.26
CA VAL A 100 3.46 9.64 18.81
C VAL A 100 4.69 9.00 18.18
N ALA A 101 5.89 9.30 18.68
CA ALA A 101 7.14 8.74 18.16
C ALA A 101 7.18 7.20 18.28
N VAL A 102 6.69 6.63 19.38
CA VAL A 102 6.62 5.17 19.57
C VAL A 102 5.67 4.53 18.54
N ILE A 103 4.50 5.14 18.32
CA ILE A 103 3.52 4.62 17.35
C ILE A 103 4.05 4.74 15.91
N GLU A 104 4.67 5.88 15.58
CA GLU A 104 5.30 6.08 14.26
C GLU A 104 6.43 5.06 14.04
N TYR A 105 7.29 4.83 15.03
CA TYR A 105 8.34 3.84 14.97
C TYR A 105 7.79 2.41 14.82
N ALA A 106 6.73 2.06 15.57
CA ALA A 106 6.08 0.76 15.44
C ALA A 106 5.49 0.56 14.04
N ALA A 107 4.83 1.58 13.49
CA ALA A 107 4.29 1.55 12.13
C ALA A 107 5.38 1.41 11.06
N GLU A 108 6.52 2.08 11.27
CA GLU A 108 7.69 1.96 10.38
C GLU A 108 8.29 0.55 10.42
N THR A 109 8.41 -0.03 11.61
CA THR A 109 8.88 -1.39 11.81
C THR A 109 7.94 -2.41 11.13
N LEU A 110 6.62 -2.24 11.31
CA LEU A 110 5.62 -3.06 10.63
C LEU A 110 5.77 -2.97 9.11
N SER A 111 5.96 -1.79 8.54
CA SER A 111 6.15 -1.63 7.09
C SER A 111 7.36 -2.37 6.54
N GLY A 112 8.37 -2.65 7.36
CA GLY A 112 9.59 -3.36 6.99
C GLY A 112 9.48 -4.88 7.07
N ILE A 113 8.40 -5.43 7.63
CA ILE A 113 8.22 -6.88 7.75
C ILE A 113 7.91 -7.48 6.36
N PRO A 114 8.59 -8.58 5.94
CA PRO A 114 8.27 -9.29 4.71
C PRO A 114 6.82 -9.78 4.70
N SER A 115 6.14 -9.65 3.55
CA SER A 115 4.71 -9.99 3.40
C SER A 115 4.37 -11.44 3.76
N ILE A 116 5.30 -12.37 3.53
CA ILE A 116 5.13 -13.78 3.88
C ILE A 116 4.87 -13.98 5.39
N ILE A 117 5.47 -13.14 6.25
CA ILE A 117 5.24 -13.20 7.69
C ILE A 117 3.81 -12.76 8.02
N TYR A 118 3.31 -11.71 7.34
CA TYR A 118 1.92 -11.30 7.46
C TYR A 118 0.95 -12.39 7.03
N GLY A 119 1.28 -13.12 5.94
CA GLY A 119 0.49 -14.26 5.49
C GLY A 119 0.42 -15.37 6.53
N LEU A 120 1.57 -15.76 7.11
CA LEU A 120 1.63 -16.79 8.17
C LEU A 120 0.88 -16.36 9.44
N VAL A 121 1.07 -15.12 9.89
CA VAL A 121 0.36 -14.59 11.06
C VAL A 121 -1.14 -14.49 10.80
N GLY A 122 -1.53 -14.03 9.62
CA GLY A 122 -2.94 -13.94 9.20
C GLY A 122 -3.59 -15.33 9.15
N MET A 123 -2.91 -16.32 8.61
CA MET A 123 -3.37 -17.70 8.60
C MET A 123 -3.59 -18.22 10.03
N LEU A 124 -2.63 -18.02 10.94
CA LEU A 124 -2.74 -18.47 12.32
C LEU A 124 -3.84 -17.76 13.12
N LEU A 125 -4.00 -16.44 12.93
CA LEU A 125 -4.94 -15.64 13.71
C LEU A 125 -6.37 -15.69 13.15
N PHE A 126 -6.52 -15.63 11.85
CA PHE A 126 -7.83 -15.47 11.20
C PHE A 126 -8.30 -16.77 10.56
N SER A 127 -7.51 -17.44 9.73
CA SER A 127 -7.96 -18.65 9.05
C SER A 127 -8.19 -19.81 10.00
N ASN A 128 -7.40 -19.93 11.06
CA ASN A 128 -7.57 -20.98 12.06
C ASN A 128 -8.88 -20.82 12.87
N ASN A 129 -9.37 -19.58 13.03
CA ASN A 129 -10.59 -19.31 13.79
C ASN A 129 -11.83 -19.11 12.93
N MET A 130 -11.69 -18.64 11.69
CA MET A 130 -12.79 -18.26 10.80
C MET A 130 -12.85 -19.12 9.53
N GLY A 131 -11.96 -20.11 9.39
CA GLY A 131 -11.74 -20.86 8.17
C GLY A 131 -11.01 -20.05 7.10
N THR A 132 -10.63 -20.71 6.02
CA THR A 132 -10.07 -20.05 4.84
C THR A 132 -11.20 -19.23 4.19
N SER A 133 -11.18 -17.93 4.40
CA SER A 133 -12.22 -17.03 3.92
C SER A 133 -11.64 -15.72 3.40
N LEU A 134 -12.33 -15.14 2.44
CA LEU A 134 -11.99 -13.84 1.87
C LEU A 134 -11.87 -12.74 2.95
N LEU A 135 -12.64 -12.88 4.03
CA LEU A 135 -12.60 -11.96 5.17
C LEU A 135 -11.31 -12.11 5.99
N ALA A 136 -10.82 -13.34 6.19
CA ALA A 136 -9.54 -13.58 6.86
C ALA A 136 -8.37 -12.98 6.08
N GLY A 137 -8.37 -13.16 4.76
CA GLY A 137 -7.40 -12.52 3.86
C GLY A 137 -7.47 -10.99 3.91
N ALA A 138 -8.69 -10.42 3.84
CA ALA A 138 -8.88 -8.97 3.92
C ALA A 138 -8.38 -8.38 5.25
N LEU A 139 -8.64 -9.02 6.39
CA LEU A 139 -8.15 -8.57 7.70
C LEU A 139 -6.62 -8.59 7.78
N THR A 140 -5.99 -9.60 7.21
CA THR A 140 -4.53 -9.68 7.13
C THR A 140 -3.97 -8.52 6.30
N LEU A 141 -4.58 -8.24 5.14
CA LEU A 141 -4.22 -7.12 4.27
C LEU A 141 -4.48 -5.76 4.92
N VAL A 142 -5.50 -5.64 5.78
CA VAL A 142 -5.75 -4.42 6.57
C VAL A 142 -4.57 -4.13 7.48
N ILE A 143 -4.11 -5.12 8.26
CA ILE A 143 -2.96 -4.94 9.16
C ILE A 143 -1.72 -4.53 8.38
N MET A 144 -1.46 -5.14 7.23
CA MET A 144 -0.31 -4.88 6.39
C MET A 144 -0.34 -3.48 5.73
N ASN A 145 -1.52 -3.01 5.32
CA ASN A 145 -1.68 -1.73 4.63
C ASN A 145 -1.92 -0.54 5.57
N LEU A 146 -2.32 -0.80 6.82
CA LEU A 146 -2.60 0.24 7.82
C LEU A 146 -1.44 1.25 7.98
N PRO A 147 -0.18 0.84 8.15
CA PRO A 147 0.94 1.76 8.26
C PRO A 147 1.10 2.66 7.02
N THR A 148 0.88 2.11 5.82
CA THR A 148 1.01 2.84 4.56
C THR A 148 -0.02 3.95 4.46
N ILE A 149 -1.31 3.66 4.69
CA ILE A 149 -2.39 4.66 4.68
C ILE A 149 -2.17 5.72 5.76
N MET A 150 -1.86 5.28 6.99
CA MET A 150 -1.61 6.17 8.11
C MET A 150 -0.48 7.15 7.80
N ARG A 151 0.65 6.67 7.30
CA ARG A 151 1.83 7.49 7.02
C ARG A 151 1.60 8.48 5.89
N ASN A 152 1.06 8.05 4.74
CA ASN A 152 0.74 8.95 3.63
C ASN A 152 -0.25 10.05 4.06
N THR A 153 -1.26 9.68 4.86
CA THR A 153 -2.21 10.64 5.41
C THR A 153 -1.54 11.62 6.36
N GLN A 154 -0.67 11.15 7.28
CA GLN A 154 0.07 12.02 8.20
C GLN A 154 0.99 13.00 7.46
N GLU A 155 1.71 12.54 6.45
CA GLU A 155 2.58 13.40 5.64
C GLU A 155 1.75 14.49 4.96
N SER A 156 0.62 14.14 4.39
CA SER A 156 -0.30 15.08 3.76
C SER A 156 -0.90 16.07 4.78
N LEU A 157 -1.28 15.61 5.97
CA LEU A 157 -1.76 16.50 7.05
C LEU A 157 -0.68 17.52 7.48
N LYS A 158 0.59 17.12 7.49
CA LYS A 158 1.72 17.98 7.86
C LYS A 158 2.02 19.05 6.79
N THR A 159 1.63 18.85 5.53
CA THR A 159 1.85 19.85 4.46
C THR A 159 0.86 21.01 4.50
N VAL A 160 -0.30 20.86 5.16
CA VAL A 160 -1.29 21.93 5.29
C VAL A 160 -0.73 23.08 6.14
N PRO A 161 -0.67 24.32 5.60
CA PRO A 161 -0.13 25.46 6.32
C PRO A 161 -0.87 25.73 7.64
N GLN A 162 -0.11 26.08 8.67
CA GLN A 162 -0.66 26.38 9.99
C GLN A 162 -1.62 27.58 9.96
N SER A 163 -1.38 28.55 9.07
CA SER A 163 -2.25 29.72 8.87
C SER A 163 -3.68 29.37 8.53
N TYR A 164 -3.94 28.26 7.83
CA TYR A 164 -5.29 27.81 7.50
C TYR A 164 -6.04 27.36 8.76
N ARG A 165 -5.34 26.68 9.68
CA ARG A 165 -5.88 26.27 10.97
C ARG A 165 -6.18 27.48 11.85
N GLU A 166 -5.21 28.38 11.97
CA GLU A 166 -5.31 29.59 12.79
C GLU A 166 -6.41 30.53 12.30
N GLY A 167 -6.53 30.72 10.98
CA GLY A 167 -7.61 31.49 10.37
C GLY A 167 -9.00 30.94 10.69
N ALA A 168 -9.16 29.61 10.59
CA ALA A 168 -10.43 28.96 10.92
C ALA A 168 -10.75 29.03 12.43
N PHE A 169 -9.74 28.88 13.30
CA PHE A 169 -9.90 29.07 14.75
C PHE A 169 -10.25 30.53 15.08
N GLY A 170 -9.64 31.52 14.41
CA GLY A 170 -9.95 32.94 14.55
C GLY A 170 -11.39 33.30 14.22
N LEU A 171 -12.03 32.54 13.30
CA LEU A 171 -13.45 32.63 12.97
C LEU A 171 -14.36 31.87 13.94
N GLY A 172 -13.81 31.33 15.04
CA GLY A 172 -14.56 30.61 16.07
C GLY A 172 -14.89 29.15 15.73
N ALA A 173 -14.24 28.55 14.72
CA ALA A 173 -14.50 27.17 14.40
C ALA A 173 -13.90 26.23 15.46
N GLY A 174 -14.68 25.24 15.91
CA GLY A 174 -14.17 24.18 16.79
C GLY A 174 -13.19 23.23 16.07
N LYS A 175 -12.30 22.60 16.81
CA LYS A 175 -11.21 21.74 16.28
C LYS A 175 -11.66 20.71 15.26
N TRP A 176 -12.72 19.97 15.54
CA TRP A 176 -13.28 18.97 14.62
C TRP A 176 -13.79 19.61 13.30
N ARG A 177 -14.41 20.78 13.40
CA ARG A 177 -14.88 21.52 12.23
C ARG A 177 -13.69 21.95 11.35
N VAL A 178 -12.61 22.48 11.95
CA VAL A 178 -11.38 22.84 11.22
C VAL A 178 -10.80 21.62 10.49
N ILE A 179 -10.71 20.48 11.16
CA ILE A 179 -10.19 19.26 10.57
C ILE A 179 -11.04 18.84 9.36
N ARG A 180 -12.36 18.77 9.54
CA ARG A 180 -13.27 18.27 8.50
C ARG A 180 -13.41 19.21 7.30
N THR A 181 -13.44 20.54 7.53
CA THR A 181 -13.75 21.52 6.47
C THR A 181 -12.53 22.20 5.86
N VAL A 182 -11.42 22.22 6.58
CA VAL A 182 -10.18 22.89 6.11
C VAL A 182 -9.06 21.88 5.88
N VAL A 183 -8.73 21.09 6.89
CA VAL A 183 -7.54 20.24 6.82
C VAL A 183 -7.74 19.04 5.90
N LEU A 184 -8.79 18.25 6.13
CA LEU A 184 -9.08 17.02 5.37
C LEU A 184 -9.23 17.27 3.85
N PRO A 185 -9.99 18.29 3.39
CA PRO A 185 -10.10 18.57 1.96
C PRO A 185 -8.76 18.91 1.29
N ASN A 186 -7.84 19.54 2.03
CA ASN A 186 -6.50 19.85 1.54
C ASN A 186 -5.53 18.64 1.57
N CYS A 187 -5.94 17.52 2.17
CA CYS A 187 -5.15 16.28 2.29
C CYS A 187 -5.65 15.16 1.38
N VAL A 188 -6.70 15.40 0.59
CA VAL A 188 -7.31 14.36 -0.26
C VAL A 188 -6.28 13.72 -1.18
N ASP A 189 -5.37 14.50 -1.76
CA ASP A 189 -4.33 14.00 -2.67
C ASP A 189 -3.43 12.95 -2.01
N GLY A 190 -3.03 13.17 -0.76
CA GLY A 190 -2.23 12.20 -0.01
C GLY A 190 -3.00 10.95 0.40
N ILE A 191 -4.28 11.10 0.73
CA ILE A 191 -5.17 9.96 1.02
C ILE A 191 -5.36 9.11 -0.25
N VAL A 192 -5.65 9.74 -1.39
CA VAL A 192 -5.80 9.07 -2.68
C VAL A 192 -4.50 8.36 -3.09
N THR A 193 -3.36 9.02 -2.91
CA THR A 193 -2.04 8.40 -3.17
C THR A 193 -1.85 7.17 -2.28
N GLY A 194 -2.17 7.25 -1.00
CA GLY A 194 -2.14 6.12 -0.07
C GLY A 194 -3.06 4.97 -0.53
N CYS A 195 -4.25 5.29 -1.03
CA CYS A 195 -5.17 4.29 -1.59
C CYS A 195 -4.59 3.60 -2.82
N ILE A 196 -4.05 4.35 -3.78
CA ILE A 196 -3.45 3.81 -5.01
C ILE A 196 -2.27 2.89 -4.67
N LEU A 197 -1.40 3.31 -3.76
CA LEU A 197 -0.27 2.50 -3.30
C LEU A 197 -0.75 1.21 -2.62
N SER A 198 -1.79 1.29 -1.79
CA SER A 198 -2.37 0.12 -1.13
C SER A 198 -3.03 -0.83 -2.12
N ILE A 199 -3.76 -0.34 -3.12
CA ILE A 199 -4.32 -1.16 -4.20
C ILE A 199 -3.21 -1.87 -4.97
N GLY A 200 -2.16 -1.13 -5.38
CA GLY A 200 -1.01 -1.72 -6.08
C GLY A 200 -0.32 -2.81 -5.26
N ARG A 201 -0.20 -2.60 -3.95
CA ARG A 201 0.36 -3.60 -3.03
C ARG A 201 -0.52 -4.83 -2.93
N ILE A 202 -1.84 -4.67 -2.73
CA ILE A 202 -2.79 -5.79 -2.66
C ILE A 202 -2.76 -6.62 -3.94
N LEU A 203 -2.72 -5.97 -5.12
CA LEU A 203 -2.61 -6.66 -6.41
C LEU A 203 -1.31 -7.44 -6.55
N GLY A 204 -0.21 -6.94 -5.97
CA GLY A 204 1.09 -7.58 -6.00
C GLY A 204 1.29 -8.70 -4.97
N GLU A 205 0.42 -8.79 -3.96
CA GLU A 205 0.53 -9.76 -2.84
C GLU A 205 -0.09 -11.12 -3.16
N SER A 206 0.24 -11.68 -4.31
CA SER A 206 -0.16 -13.04 -4.69
C SER A 206 0.27 -14.10 -3.66
N CYS A 207 1.35 -13.86 -2.91
CA CYS A 207 1.86 -14.75 -1.88
C CYS A 207 0.89 -14.94 -0.70
N LEU A 208 0.15 -13.90 -0.34
CA LEU A 208 -0.85 -13.91 0.74
C LEU A 208 -2.11 -14.71 0.37
N LEU A 209 -2.51 -14.63 -0.89
CA LEU A 209 -3.65 -15.36 -1.43
C LEU A 209 -3.36 -16.86 -1.57
N TYR A 210 -2.14 -17.23 -1.95
CA TYR A 210 -1.70 -18.62 -2.05
C TYR A 210 -1.65 -19.34 -0.70
N THR A 211 -1.32 -18.65 0.39
CA THR A 211 -1.29 -19.29 1.72
C THR A 211 -2.70 -19.53 2.28
N SER A 212 -3.72 -18.86 1.78
CA SER A 212 -5.12 -19.15 2.14
C SER A 212 -5.72 -20.29 1.33
N ASP A 213 -5.28 -20.51 0.08
CA ASP A 213 -5.79 -21.57 -0.81
C ASP A 213 -4.96 -22.86 -0.76
N ALA A 214 -3.70 -22.80 -0.33
CA ALA A 214 -2.83 -24.00 -0.23
C ALA A 214 -3.09 -24.85 1.02
N ALA A 215 -4.11 -24.54 1.83
CA ALA A 215 -4.53 -25.29 3.01
C ALA A 215 -5.69 -26.26 2.72
N ASP A 216 -6.19 -26.34 1.48
CA ASP A 216 -7.11 -27.35 0.93
C ASP A 216 -6.36 -28.33 0.01
#